data_eaacd7ff441d357fc56b3032fb7d928c
#
_entry.id   eaacd7ff441d357fc56b3032fb7d928c
#
_cell.length_a   1.000
_cell.length_b   1.000
_cell.length_c   1.000
_cell.angle_alpha   90.00
_cell.angle_beta   90.00
_cell.angle_gamma   90.00
#
_symmetry.space_group_name_H-M   'P 1'
#
loop_
_entity.id
_entity.type
_entity.pdbx_description
1 polymer ?
#
loop_
_entity_poly.entity_id
_entity_poly.type
_entity_poly.pdbx_seq_one_letter_code
_entity_poly.pdbx_strand_id
1 'polypeptide(L)'
;GFVAPDGDLEYGLFDNVDIRSESRYDELETNFTQISLNGQHNFSDSFRINGLWGYSKSEFDNPIQTTITIDRANTDGYSWDYRGDDRLPGLDYGYDVTDPANWAFANGQSEIRLRPQSSDNTYNTFSLDGEWNVTDSIALKGGFLWKKYEFETSEIRRLSETTVPSLPAGTTLEELTRLLDFGADLDLPAGTDTTWLAPDIDAFNRL
;
A
#
# COMPACT_ATOMS: atom_id res chain seq x y z
N GLY A 1 -1.18 -4.37 -31.48
CA GLY A 1 -0.60 -5.30 -30.51
C GLY A 1 0.02 -6.52 -31.19
N PHE A 2 0.90 -7.18 -30.48
CA PHE A 2 1.50 -8.46 -30.88
C PHE A 2 1.18 -9.52 -29.82
N VAL A 3 0.61 -10.64 -30.24
CA VAL A 3 0.28 -11.79 -29.39
C VAL A 3 1.23 -12.93 -29.74
N ALA A 4 1.92 -13.46 -28.73
CA ALA A 4 2.80 -14.60 -28.88
C ALA A 4 2.02 -15.91 -29.19
N PRO A 5 2.70 -16.99 -29.66
CA PRO A 5 2.03 -18.25 -30.01
C PRO A 5 1.32 -18.94 -28.83
N ASP A 6 1.70 -18.67 -27.60
CA ASP A 6 1.07 -19.15 -26.35
C ASP A 6 -0.20 -18.36 -25.96
N GLY A 7 -0.46 -17.25 -26.62
CA GLY A 7 -1.63 -16.40 -26.41
C GLY A 7 -1.36 -15.16 -25.55
N ASP A 8 -0.13 -14.95 -25.09
CA ASP A 8 0.23 -13.78 -24.31
C ASP A 8 0.42 -12.54 -25.19
N LEU A 9 -0.05 -11.39 -24.71
CA LEU A 9 0.14 -10.11 -25.39
C LEU A 9 1.50 -9.52 -24.97
N GLU A 10 2.50 -9.61 -25.84
CA GLU A 10 3.86 -9.14 -25.56
C GLU A 10 4.12 -7.68 -25.98
N TYR A 11 3.29 -7.12 -26.84
CA TYR A 11 3.38 -5.72 -27.27
C TYR A 11 1.99 -5.12 -27.42
N GLY A 12 1.80 -3.97 -26.78
CA GLY A 12 0.58 -3.17 -26.92
C GLY A 12 0.90 -1.76 -27.37
N LEU A 13 0.11 -1.23 -28.33
CA LEU A 13 0.08 0.18 -28.71
C LEU A 13 -1.37 0.64 -28.60
N PHE A 14 -1.58 1.74 -27.89
CA PHE A 14 -2.90 2.23 -27.49
C PHE A 14 -3.03 3.71 -27.79
N ASP A 15 -4.22 4.10 -28.20
CA ASP A 15 -4.63 5.49 -28.36
C ASP A 15 -5.74 5.82 -27.35
N ASN A 16 -5.93 7.11 -27.09
CA ASN A 16 -6.92 7.61 -26.14
C ASN A 16 -6.73 7.06 -24.72
N VAL A 17 -5.50 7.07 -24.25
CA VAL A 17 -5.13 6.61 -22.91
C VAL A 17 -5.00 7.81 -21.96
N ASP A 18 -5.55 7.66 -20.77
CA ASP A 18 -5.35 8.62 -19.68
C ASP A 18 -4.13 8.20 -18.85
N ILE A 19 -3.15 9.07 -18.76
CA ILE A 19 -1.92 8.87 -18.00
C ILE A 19 -1.96 9.76 -16.77
N ARG A 20 -1.54 9.22 -15.63
CA ARG A 20 -1.47 9.93 -14.35
C ARG A 20 -0.06 9.88 -13.77
N SER A 21 0.38 11.00 -13.22
CA SER A 21 1.52 11.05 -12.32
C SER A 21 1.05 11.40 -10.91
N GLU A 22 1.53 10.64 -9.94
CA GLU A 22 1.07 10.72 -8.56
C GLU A 22 2.25 10.87 -7.61
N SER A 23 2.12 11.77 -6.63
CA SER A 23 2.96 11.79 -5.44
C SER A 23 2.12 11.55 -4.20
N ARG A 24 2.65 10.74 -3.29
CA ARG A 24 2.02 10.42 -2.02
C ARG A 24 2.98 10.63 -0.86
N TYR A 25 2.47 11.24 0.20
CA TYR A 25 3.15 11.39 1.47
C TYR A 25 2.31 10.78 2.59
N ASP A 26 2.93 9.91 3.38
CA ASP A 26 2.32 9.26 4.53
C ASP A 26 3.21 9.45 5.76
N GLU A 27 2.58 9.67 6.92
CA GLU A 27 3.23 9.54 8.23
C GLU A 27 2.65 8.30 8.91
N LEU A 28 3.48 7.28 9.07
CA LEU A 28 3.05 5.98 9.60
C LEU A 28 3.69 5.73 10.95
N GLU A 29 2.85 5.44 11.95
CA GLU A 29 3.28 4.97 13.25
C GLU A 29 2.56 3.67 13.60
N THR A 30 3.30 2.71 14.15
CA THR A 30 2.71 1.49 14.70
C THR A 30 3.30 1.20 16.06
N ASN A 31 2.45 1.17 17.08
CA ASN A 31 2.79 0.77 18.42
C ASN A 31 2.29 -0.65 18.67
N PHE A 32 3.20 -1.56 19.02
CA PHE A 32 2.87 -2.94 19.34
C PHE A 32 3.25 -3.29 20.76
N THR A 33 2.26 -3.77 21.50
CA THR A 33 2.44 -4.28 22.86
C THR A 33 2.07 -5.75 22.91
N GLN A 34 2.92 -6.58 23.49
CA GLN A 34 2.62 -7.99 23.74
C GLN A 34 3.05 -8.40 25.14
N ILE A 35 2.14 -9.08 25.82
CA ILE A 35 2.40 -9.67 27.15
C ILE A 35 1.92 -11.12 27.11
N SER A 36 2.75 -12.04 27.56
CA SER A 36 2.37 -13.43 27.75
C SER A 36 2.82 -13.94 29.10
N LEU A 37 1.95 -14.68 29.76
CA LEU A 37 2.24 -15.40 30.98
C LEU A 37 1.88 -16.87 30.75
N ASN A 38 2.84 -17.73 30.98
CA ASN A 38 2.62 -19.17 30.96
C ASN A 38 3.13 -19.79 32.25
N GLY A 39 2.50 -20.87 32.64
CA GLY A 39 2.87 -21.57 33.84
C GLY A 39 2.45 -23.04 33.78
N GLN A 40 3.17 -23.85 34.51
CA GLN A 40 2.87 -25.27 34.69
C GLN A 40 2.94 -25.61 36.18
N HIS A 41 1.99 -26.42 36.62
CA HIS A 41 2.03 -26.96 37.97
C HIS A 41 1.77 -28.46 37.95
N ASN A 42 2.66 -29.22 38.64
CA ASN A 42 2.49 -30.65 38.86
C ASN A 42 1.90 -30.85 40.25
N PHE A 43 0.65 -31.30 40.33
CA PHE A 43 0.00 -31.60 41.57
C PHE A 43 0.46 -32.95 42.16
N SER A 44 0.85 -33.86 41.28
CA SER A 44 1.44 -35.16 41.60
C SER A 44 2.25 -35.68 40.40
N ASP A 45 2.88 -36.83 40.55
CA ASP A 45 3.60 -37.50 39.43
C ASP A 45 2.64 -37.89 38.30
N SER A 46 1.37 -38.03 38.58
CA SER A 46 0.34 -38.43 37.62
C SER A 46 -0.54 -37.26 37.11
N PHE A 47 -0.51 -36.08 37.73
CA PHE A 47 -1.41 -34.98 37.35
C PHE A 47 -0.71 -33.65 37.23
N ARG A 48 -0.83 -33.03 36.07
CA ARG A 48 -0.30 -31.70 35.78
C ARG A 48 -1.31 -30.79 35.09
N ILE A 49 -1.15 -29.50 35.31
CA ILE A 49 -1.89 -28.43 34.63
C ILE A 49 -0.91 -27.45 34.00
N ASN A 50 -1.22 -27.02 32.76
CA ASN A 50 -0.54 -25.93 32.06
C ASN A 50 -1.53 -24.81 31.83
N GLY A 51 -1.11 -23.57 32.03
CA GLY A 51 -1.90 -22.39 31.76
C GLY A 51 -1.13 -21.38 30.90
N LEU A 52 -1.84 -20.72 30.02
CA LEU A 52 -1.36 -19.60 29.23
C LEU A 52 -2.37 -18.47 29.29
N TRP A 53 -1.88 -17.28 29.53
CA TRP A 53 -2.60 -16.03 29.26
C TRP A 53 -1.75 -15.16 28.34
N GLY A 54 -2.36 -14.60 27.31
CA GLY A 54 -1.72 -13.71 26.36
C GLY A 54 -2.58 -12.51 26.04
N TYR A 55 -1.93 -11.36 25.92
CA TYR A 55 -2.50 -10.10 25.47
C TYR A 55 -1.59 -9.51 24.41
N SER A 56 -2.16 -9.04 23.32
CA SER A 56 -1.44 -8.17 22.38
C SER A 56 -2.33 -7.06 21.87
N LYS A 57 -1.73 -5.90 21.65
CA LYS A 57 -2.35 -4.74 21.03
C LYS A 57 -1.43 -4.17 19.95
N SER A 58 -1.98 -3.90 18.78
CA SER A 58 -1.33 -3.14 17.70
C SER A 58 -2.17 -1.92 17.44
N GLU A 59 -1.56 -0.75 17.54
CA GLU A 59 -2.16 0.56 17.28
C GLU A 59 -1.42 1.16 16.08
N PHE A 60 -2.10 1.24 14.95
CA PHE A 60 -1.59 1.87 13.74
C PHE A 60 -2.26 3.23 13.57
N ASP A 61 -1.46 4.25 13.34
CA ASP A 61 -1.90 5.60 13.04
C ASP A 61 -1.22 6.14 11.79
N ASN A 62 -2.01 6.73 10.92
CA ASN A 62 -1.57 7.46 9.74
C ASN A 62 -2.31 8.80 9.71
N PRO A 63 -1.88 9.79 10.53
CA PRO A 63 -2.56 11.07 10.65
C PRO A 63 -2.43 11.93 9.39
N ILE A 64 -1.41 11.68 8.57
CA ILE A 64 -1.18 12.41 7.33
C ILE A 64 -1.02 11.40 6.19
N GLN A 65 -2.04 11.31 5.37
CA GLN A 65 -1.96 10.69 4.07
C GLN A 65 -2.43 11.70 3.03
N THR A 66 -1.49 12.22 2.26
CA THR A 66 -1.74 13.19 1.20
C THR A 66 -1.30 12.59 -0.12
N THR A 67 -2.21 12.57 -1.09
CA THR A 67 -1.90 12.18 -2.47
C THR A 67 -2.35 13.30 -3.39
N ILE A 68 -1.50 13.67 -4.34
CA ILE A 68 -1.79 14.63 -5.40
C ILE A 68 -1.51 13.96 -6.73
N THR A 69 -2.45 14.06 -7.67
CA THR A 69 -2.27 13.59 -9.05
C THR A 69 -2.35 14.74 -10.03
N ILE A 70 -1.53 14.65 -11.06
CA ILE A 70 -1.65 15.40 -12.30
C ILE A 70 -1.92 14.43 -13.44
N ASP A 71 -2.58 14.89 -14.48
CA ASP A 71 -3.13 14.04 -15.51
C ASP A 71 -2.73 14.50 -16.91
N ARG A 72 -2.65 13.52 -17.83
CA ARG A 72 -2.64 13.73 -19.26
C ARG A 72 -3.74 12.86 -19.85
N ALA A 73 -4.86 13.46 -20.27
CA ALA A 73 -5.98 12.74 -20.85
C ALA A 73 -5.84 12.55 -22.36
N ASN A 74 -6.46 11.48 -22.87
CA ASN A 74 -6.60 11.19 -24.30
C ASN A 74 -5.27 11.18 -25.06
N THR A 75 -4.26 10.52 -24.51
CA THR A 75 -2.93 10.38 -25.13
C THR A 75 -2.95 9.27 -26.18
N ASP A 76 -2.40 9.55 -27.35
CA ASP A 76 -2.17 8.57 -28.39
C ASP A 76 -0.72 8.09 -28.37
N GLY A 77 -0.50 6.84 -28.79
CA GLY A 77 0.83 6.27 -28.93
C GLY A 77 1.42 5.67 -27.67
N TYR A 78 0.65 5.53 -26.58
CA TYR A 78 1.14 4.78 -25.41
C TYR A 78 1.44 3.34 -25.77
N SER A 79 2.63 2.86 -25.45
CA SER A 79 3.00 1.46 -25.72
C SER A 79 3.83 0.84 -24.59
N TRP A 80 3.72 -0.48 -24.51
CA TRP A 80 4.61 -1.33 -23.74
C TRP A 80 5.07 -2.51 -24.58
N ASP A 81 6.29 -2.99 -24.35
CA ASP A 81 6.95 -4.00 -25.15
C ASP A 81 7.78 -4.97 -24.29
N TYR A 82 7.30 -6.20 -24.16
CA TYR A 82 7.97 -7.30 -23.45
C TYR A 82 8.78 -8.22 -24.40
N ARG A 83 8.80 -7.96 -25.73
CA ARG A 83 9.48 -8.83 -26.69
C ARG A 83 10.99 -8.87 -26.53
N GLY A 84 11.57 -7.87 -25.87
CA GLY A 84 13.02 -7.78 -25.60
C GLY A 84 13.43 -8.30 -24.23
N ASP A 85 12.52 -8.26 -23.27
CA ASP A 85 12.71 -8.70 -21.88
C ASP A 85 11.36 -9.11 -21.30
N ASP A 86 11.27 -10.33 -20.76
CA ASP A 86 10.03 -10.89 -20.19
C ASP A 86 9.68 -10.37 -18.80
N ARG A 87 10.56 -9.59 -18.17
CA ARG A 87 10.40 -9.03 -16.82
C ARG A 87 10.20 -7.52 -16.80
N LEU A 88 10.90 -6.81 -17.69
CA LEU A 88 10.94 -5.35 -17.73
C LEU A 88 10.55 -4.87 -19.13
N PRO A 89 9.33 -4.33 -19.31
CA PRO A 89 8.90 -3.85 -20.62
C PRO A 89 9.61 -2.56 -21.00
N GLY A 90 9.83 -2.37 -22.27
CA GLY A 90 10.02 -1.04 -22.83
C GLY A 90 8.73 -0.25 -22.72
N LEU A 91 8.78 0.97 -22.19
CA LEU A 91 7.62 1.86 -22.03
C LEU A 91 7.84 3.13 -22.86
N ASP A 92 6.80 3.51 -23.61
CA ASP A 92 6.72 4.78 -24.32
C ASP A 92 5.34 5.38 -24.04
N TYR A 93 5.32 6.61 -23.56
CA TYR A 93 4.07 7.29 -23.22
C TYR A 93 3.45 8.06 -24.40
N GLY A 94 4.14 8.12 -25.53
CA GLY A 94 3.68 8.84 -26.73
C GLY A 94 3.86 10.35 -26.65
N TYR A 95 4.45 10.87 -25.56
CA TYR A 95 4.75 12.29 -25.36
C TYR A 95 5.91 12.46 -24.38
N ASP A 96 6.50 13.66 -24.32
CA ASP A 96 7.52 13.99 -23.34
C ASP A 96 6.92 14.11 -21.93
N VAL A 97 7.13 13.09 -21.10
CA VAL A 97 6.62 13.01 -19.72
C VAL A 97 7.37 13.94 -18.75
N THR A 98 8.43 14.58 -19.20
CA THR A 98 9.23 15.54 -18.41
C THR A 98 8.82 17.00 -18.63
N ASP A 99 8.03 17.27 -19.68
CA ASP A 99 7.57 18.62 -20.00
C ASP A 99 6.29 18.97 -19.23
N PRO A 100 6.31 19.97 -18.31
CA PRO A 100 5.13 20.40 -17.56
C PRO A 100 3.95 20.81 -18.44
N ALA A 101 4.18 21.27 -19.66
CA ALA A 101 3.12 21.66 -20.59
C ALA A 101 2.28 20.48 -21.08
N ASN A 102 2.77 19.25 -20.92
CA ASN A 102 2.07 18.03 -21.29
C ASN A 102 1.13 17.52 -20.19
N TRP A 103 1.13 18.13 -19.01
CA TRP A 103 0.34 17.72 -17.88
C TRP A 103 -0.72 18.76 -17.52
N ALA A 104 -1.76 18.32 -16.84
CA ALA A 104 -2.82 19.19 -16.33
C ALA A 104 -3.10 18.91 -14.85
N PHE A 105 -3.46 19.96 -14.12
CA PHE A 105 -4.11 19.87 -12.81
C PHE A 105 -5.50 20.45 -12.95
N ALA A 106 -6.47 19.59 -13.25
CA ALA A 106 -7.79 19.99 -13.70
C ALA A 106 -8.90 19.34 -12.86
N ASN A 107 -9.92 20.13 -12.55
CA ASN A 107 -11.11 19.67 -11.84
C ASN A 107 -11.82 18.54 -12.62
N GLY A 108 -12.15 17.45 -11.92
CA GLY A 108 -12.79 16.28 -12.50
C GLY A 108 -11.84 15.25 -13.11
N GLN A 109 -10.56 15.57 -13.26
CA GLN A 109 -9.51 14.66 -13.75
C GLN A 109 -8.45 14.40 -12.68
N SER A 110 -7.78 15.46 -12.23
CA SER A 110 -6.77 15.36 -11.17
C SER A 110 -7.39 15.13 -9.80
N GLU A 111 -6.59 14.65 -8.86
CA GLU A 111 -7.08 14.31 -7.53
C GLU A 111 -6.23 14.96 -6.43
N ILE A 112 -6.90 15.35 -5.36
CA ILE A 112 -6.32 15.59 -4.04
C ILE A 112 -7.00 14.64 -3.06
N ARG A 113 -6.26 13.65 -2.57
CA ARG A 113 -6.72 12.72 -1.54
C ARG A 113 -6.10 13.09 -0.21
N LEU A 114 -6.94 13.27 0.80
CA LEU A 114 -6.55 13.44 2.19
C LEU A 114 -7.28 12.35 2.96
N ARG A 115 -6.55 11.34 3.42
CA ARG A 115 -7.13 10.12 3.99
C ARG A 115 -6.44 9.72 5.30
N PRO A 116 -6.49 10.57 6.35
CA PRO A 116 -6.02 10.13 7.65
C PRO A 116 -6.79 8.90 8.11
N GLN A 117 -6.07 7.93 8.68
CA GLN A 117 -6.65 6.65 9.08
C GLN A 117 -5.96 6.08 10.31
N SER A 118 -6.69 5.25 11.04
CA SER A 118 -6.16 4.49 12.16
C SER A 118 -6.71 3.07 12.17
N SER A 119 -6.00 2.15 12.81
CA SER A 119 -6.43 0.77 12.98
C SER A 119 -5.90 0.20 14.27
N ASP A 120 -6.81 -0.21 15.15
CA ASP A 120 -6.52 -0.87 16.41
C ASP A 120 -6.89 -2.34 16.35
N ASN A 121 -5.94 -3.19 16.72
CA ASN A 121 -6.13 -4.62 16.87
C ASN A 121 -5.81 -5.03 18.30
N THR A 122 -6.75 -5.66 18.99
CA THR A 122 -6.52 -6.25 20.29
C THR A 122 -6.82 -7.74 20.27
N TYR A 123 -5.91 -8.51 20.82
CA TYR A 123 -6.06 -9.96 20.96
C TYR A 123 -5.81 -10.40 22.39
N ASN A 124 -6.75 -11.14 22.92
CA ASN A 124 -6.65 -11.81 24.21
C ASN A 124 -6.76 -13.31 24.02
N THR A 125 -5.95 -14.06 24.72
CA THR A 125 -6.05 -15.52 24.74
C THR A 125 -5.85 -16.03 26.15
N PHE A 126 -6.58 -17.08 26.48
CA PHE A 126 -6.40 -17.84 27.71
C PHE A 126 -6.55 -19.32 27.38
N SER A 127 -5.60 -20.13 27.82
CA SER A 127 -5.75 -21.58 27.79
C SER A 127 -5.42 -22.20 29.15
N LEU A 128 -6.08 -23.28 29.44
CA LEU A 128 -5.83 -24.14 30.59
C LEU A 128 -5.96 -25.58 30.14
N ASP A 129 -4.88 -26.35 30.26
CA ASP A 129 -4.80 -27.73 29.82
C ASP A 129 -4.38 -28.61 30.99
N GLY A 130 -5.07 -29.73 31.15
CA GLY A 130 -4.79 -30.75 32.17
C GLY A 130 -4.41 -32.08 31.55
N GLU A 131 -3.46 -32.76 32.16
CA GLU A 131 -3.04 -34.11 31.81
C GLU A 131 -3.03 -34.97 33.08
N TRP A 132 -3.72 -36.12 33.03
CA TRP A 132 -3.79 -37.08 34.10
C TRP A 132 -3.42 -38.48 33.58
N ASN A 133 -2.32 -39.02 34.09
CA ASN A 133 -1.91 -40.38 33.86
C ASN A 133 -2.72 -41.30 34.82
N VAL A 134 -3.80 -41.87 34.32
CA VAL A 134 -4.68 -42.75 35.12
C VAL A 134 -4.00 -44.07 35.44
N THR A 135 -3.24 -44.60 34.51
CA THR A 135 -2.38 -45.76 34.65
C THR A 135 -1.08 -45.53 33.84
N ASP A 136 -0.12 -46.47 33.94
CA ASP A 136 1.10 -46.40 33.14
C ASP A 136 0.86 -46.42 31.61
N SER A 137 -0.31 -46.89 31.19
CA SER A 137 -0.68 -47.04 29.78
C SER A 137 -1.80 -46.09 29.31
N ILE A 138 -2.45 -45.38 30.22
CA ILE A 138 -3.60 -44.51 29.93
C ILE A 138 -3.41 -43.12 30.48
N ALA A 139 -3.37 -42.12 29.58
CA ALA A 139 -3.36 -40.72 29.94
C ALA A 139 -4.65 -40.03 29.40
N LEU A 140 -5.32 -39.26 30.26
CA LEU A 140 -6.43 -38.38 29.89
C LEU A 140 -5.91 -36.98 29.76
N LYS A 141 -6.26 -36.30 28.64
CA LYS A 141 -5.93 -34.90 28.40
C LYS A 141 -7.19 -34.13 28.06
N GLY A 142 -7.31 -32.94 28.62
CA GLY A 142 -8.41 -32.05 28.36
C GLY A 142 -8.03 -30.61 28.64
N GLY A 143 -8.71 -29.68 27.99
CA GLY A 143 -8.39 -28.28 28.18
C GLY A 143 -9.49 -27.36 27.73
N PHE A 144 -9.27 -26.09 28.03
CA PHE A 144 -10.12 -24.98 27.66
C PHE A 144 -9.26 -23.94 26.96
N LEU A 145 -9.75 -23.42 25.85
CA LEU A 145 -9.13 -22.33 25.10
C LEU A 145 -10.18 -21.23 24.85
N TRP A 146 -9.87 -20.03 25.28
CA TRP A 146 -10.65 -18.84 24.99
C TRP A 146 -9.80 -17.83 24.24
N LYS A 147 -10.41 -17.19 23.22
CA LYS A 147 -9.79 -16.14 22.41
C LYS A 147 -10.79 -15.02 22.18
N LYS A 148 -10.29 -13.79 22.22
CA LYS A 148 -11.07 -12.61 21.86
C LYS A 148 -10.23 -11.71 20.96
N TYR A 149 -10.81 -11.38 19.80
CA TYR A 149 -10.29 -10.38 18.88
C TYR A 149 -11.20 -9.15 18.91
N GLU A 150 -10.60 -7.99 18.92
CA GLU A 150 -11.27 -6.72 18.74
C GLU A 150 -10.50 -5.96 17.68
N PHE A 151 -11.21 -5.47 16.69
CA PHE A 151 -10.65 -4.69 15.57
C PHE A 151 -11.49 -3.44 15.40
N GLU A 152 -10.84 -2.29 15.40
CA GLU A 152 -11.46 -1.00 15.12
C GLU A 152 -10.61 -0.29 14.06
N THR A 153 -11.27 0.32 13.07
CA THR A 153 -10.60 1.10 12.05
C THR A 153 -11.39 2.35 11.75
N SER A 154 -10.67 3.42 11.45
CA SER A 154 -11.28 4.66 10.99
C SER A 154 -10.52 5.19 9.77
N GLU A 155 -11.25 5.81 8.86
CA GLU A 155 -10.70 6.55 7.74
C GLU A 155 -11.57 7.77 7.47
N ILE A 156 -10.96 8.92 7.29
CA ILE A 156 -11.64 10.17 6.89
C ILE A 156 -11.23 10.46 5.46
N ARG A 157 -12.21 10.81 4.63
CA ARG A 157 -11.99 11.17 3.21
C ARG A 157 -12.63 12.50 2.88
N ARG A 158 -12.09 13.18 1.88
CA ARG A 158 -12.79 14.30 1.26
C ARG A 158 -14.08 13.81 0.61
N LEU A 159 -15.11 14.65 0.62
CA LEU A 159 -16.41 14.33 -0.02
C LEU A 159 -16.25 14.08 -1.53
N SER A 160 -15.33 14.80 -2.18
CA SER A 160 -14.93 14.59 -3.56
C SER A 160 -13.42 14.79 -3.67
N GLU A 161 -12.71 13.77 -4.14
CA GLU A 161 -11.26 13.81 -4.31
C GLU A 161 -10.86 14.40 -5.66
N THR A 162 -11.73 14.32 -6.66
CA THR A 162 -11.56 14.92 -7.99
C THR A 162 -11.98 16.38 -8.08
N THR A 163 -12.55 16.95 -7.01
CA THR A 163 -12.78 18.38 -6.92
C THR A 163 -11.49 19.06 -6.47
N VAL A 164 -10.75 19.59 -7.43
CA VAL A 164 -9.50 20.30 -7.20
C VAL A 164 -9.67 21.80 -7.45
N PRO A 165 -8.96 22.68 -6.70
CA PRO A 165 -9.01 24.11 -6.93
C PRO A 165 -8.32 24.46 -8.26
N SER A 166 -8.73 25.59 -8.85
CA SER A 166 -7.92 26.21 -9.91
C SER A 166 -6.62 26.72 -9.33
N LEU A 167 -5.55 26.60 -10.08
CA LEU A 167 -4.27 27.18 -9.68
C LEU A 167 -4.42 28.71 -9.59
N PRO A 168 -3.77 29.36 -8.60
CA PRO A 168 -3.72 30.81 -8.51
C PRO A 168 -3.17 31.43 -9.82
N ALA A 169 -3.64 32.65 -10.12
CA ALA A 169 -3.18 33.34 -11.31
C ALA A 169 -1.64 33.55 -11.28
N GLY A 170 -0.98 33.10 -12.33
CA GLY A 170 0.48 33.16 -12.46
C GLY A 170 1.23 31.95 -11.93
N THR A 171 0.57 30.99 -11.26
CA THR A 171 1.16 29.71 -10.84
C THR A 171 1.15 28.74 -12.01
N THR A 172 2.28 28.09 -12.26
CA THR A 172 2.44 27.08 -13.31
C THR A 172 2.66 25.69 -12.72
N LEU A 173 2.43 24.63 -13.50
CA LEU A 173 2.76 23.27 -13.06
C LEU A 173 4.27 23.05 -12.90
N GLU A 174 5.11 23.81 -13.60
CA GLU A 174 6.56 23.76 -13.41
C GLU A 174 6.96 24.10 -11.95
N GLU A 175 6.26 25.05 -11.31
CA GLU A 175 6.52 25.44 -9.92
C GLU A 175 5.99 24.45 -8.89
N LEU A 176 5.09 23.55 -9.30
CA LEU A 176 4.36 22.60 -8.44
C LEU A 176 4.77 21.15 -8.66
N THR A 177 5.74 20.93 -9.53
CA THR A 177 6.20 19.59 -9.90
C THR A 177 7.69 19.46 -9.82
N ARG A 178 8.18 18.25 -9.79
CA ARG A 178 9.60 17.93 -9.83
C ARG A 178 9.83 16.73 -10.73
N LEU A 179 11.02 16.66 -11.32
CA LEU A 179 11.46 15.46 -12.04
C LEU A 179 11.85 14.38 -11.03
N LEU A 180 11.40 13.16 -11.30
CA LEU A 180 11.80 11.95 -10.60
C LEU A 180 12.52 11.04 -11.57
N ASP A 181 13.73 10.65 -11.21
CA ASP A 181 14.48 9.58 -11.87
C ASP A 181 14.18 8.26 -11.15
N PHE A 182 13.87 7.22 -11.92
CA PHE A 182 13.65 5.89 -11.37
C PHE A 182 14.20 4.83 -12.32
N GLY A 183 14.44 3.64 -11.78
CA GLY A 183 14.87 2.50 -12.59
C GLY A 183 16.30 2.55 -13.08
N ALA A 184 17.15 3.49 -12.62
CA ALA A 184 18.55 3.61 -13.03
C ALA A 184 19.37 2.31 -12.81
N ASP A 185 19.01 1.52 -11.80
CA ASP A 185 19.67 0.25 -11.42
C ASP A 185 18.92 -1.00 -11.91
N LEU A 186 17.94 -0.86 -12.77
CA LEU A 186 17.06 -1.96 -13.20
C LEU A 186 17.42 -2.53 -14.58
N ASP A 187 18.43 -2.03 -15.28
CA ASP A 187 18.75 -2.45 -16.66
C ASP A 187 17.54 -2.40 -17.60
N LEU A 188 16.79 -1.30 -17.55
CA LEU A 188 15.58 -1.13 -18.37
C LEU A 188 15.90 -1.17 -19.87
N PRO A 189 14.98 -1.67 -20.71
CA PRO A 189 15.14 -1.65 -22.15
C PRO A 189 15.43 -0.26 -22.69
N ALA A 190 16.29 -0.19 -23.71
CA ALA A 190 16.67 1.06 -24.34
C ALA A 190 15.42 1.79 -24.89
N GLY A 191 15.31 3.09 -24.62
CA GLY A 191 14.17 3.91 -25.03
C GLY A 191 13.02 3.93 -24.04
N THR A 192 13.13 3.23 -22.90
CA THR A 192 12.17 3.39 -21.80
C THR A 192 12.38 4.74 -21.12
N ASP A 193 11.29 5.47 -20.89
CA ASP A 193 11.32 6.69 -20.08
C ASP A 193 11.65 6.33 -18.63
N THR A 194 12.74 6.88 -18.12
CA THR A 194 13.22 6.66 -16.75
C THR A 194 13.11 7.91 -15.88
N THR A 195 12.68 9.00 -16.45
CA THR A 195 12.47 10.28 -15.76
C THR A 195 11.11 10.82 -16.12
N TRP A 196 10.33 11.21 -15.17
CA TRP A 196 9.04 11.88 -15.40
C TRP A 196 8.75 12.96 -14.38
N LEU A 197 7.79 13.79 -14.72
CA LEU A 197 7.28 14.84 -13.85
C LEU A 197 6.34 14.24 -12.80
N ALA A 198 6.51 14.64 -11.54
CA ALA A 198 5.62 14.25 -10.44
C ALA A 198 5.23 15.48 -9.61
N PRO A 199 4.03 15.49 -9.01
CA PRO A 199 3.62 16.54 -8.08
C PRO A 199 4.62 16.72 -6.94
N ASP A 200 4.98 17.95 -6.61
CA ASP A 200 5.70 18.30 -5.38
C ASP A 200 4.67 18.66 -4.30
N ILE A 201 4.45 17.71 -3.36
CA ILE A 201 3.43 17.87 -2.31
C ILE A 201 3.70 19.10 -1.45
N ASP A 202 4.97 19.42 -1.17
CA ASP A 202 5.33 20.59 -0.38
C ASP A 202 5.02 21.90 -1.12
N ALA A 203 5.20 21.90 -2.45
CA ALA A 203 4.83 23.04 -3.29
C ALA A 203 3.30 23.24 -3.32
N PHE A 204 2.54 22.16 -3.49
CA PHE A 204 1.08 22.20 -3.44
C PHE A 204 0.54 22.62 -2.07
N ASN A 205 1.18 22.20 -0.98
CA ASN A 205 0.77 22.58 0.38
C ASN A 205 1.02 24.06 0.73
N ARG A 206 1.77 24.77 -0.10
CA ARG A 206 2.01 26.23 0.04
C ARG A 206 0.98 27.08 -0.68
N LEU A 207 0.10 26.51 -1.49
CA LEU A 207 -1.00 27.19 -2.18
C LEU A 207 -2.18 27.46 -1.25
#